data_a2bdb1736235fd1fa774c0dbb4f867bf
#
_entry.id   a2bdb1736235fd1fa774c0dbb4f867bf
#
_cell.length_a   1.000
_cell.length_b   1.000
_cell.length_c   1.000
_cell.angle_alpha   90.00
_cell.angle_beta   90.00
_cell.angle_gamma   90.00
#
_symmetry.space_group_name_H-M   'P 1'
#
loop_
_entity.id
_entity.type
_entity.pdbx_description
1 polymer ?
#
loop_
_entity_poly.entity_id
_entity_poly.type
_entity_poly.pdbx_seq_one_letter_code
_entity_poly.pdbx_strand_id
1 'polypeptide(L)'
;GTCRIRKILFNLQTSFNYKLQSITFRNILNDESKQNQYLLLKIDLNTEKIEIINRNNIDYDFLDDIKIYTEFVTEFLKQCVCREDKFLVKDFLLKSINDNFDYQDIDIRFKTNNNSCMNINKHINQNIMFLTFKIANIFTTIDTRINRSSLEQNDMIENEFWNMISLLELVLAHNKLEEPQIIHNISYFTEQIYKEVQLNYPKLNISDEEIENVSKLATIHDIGKLFTPYEILNKKGKLTKDEMDIIKKHPLNGANMALKLPKCGKASKLVQYAYNICLYHHERYDGQGYPKGLIGDEIPLCAQVVGLADAYDALISERPYKRKINHGEAVRMIVNGECGSFSPKVILSFIIASMNKTWIEKVSK
;
A
#
# COMPACT_ATOMS: atom_id res chain seq x y z
N GLY A 1 -5.66 25.50 20.48
CA GLY A 1 -6.21 24.24 21.05
C GLY A 1 -5.67 23.00 20.32
N THR A 2 -5.62 23.03 19.02
CA THR A 2 -5.27 21.88 18.14
C THR A 2 -3.81 21.42 18.23
N CYS A 3 -2.87 22.31 18.42
CA CYS A 3 -1.44 21.97 18.54
C CYS A 3 -1.13 21.20 19.85
N ARG A 4 -1.85 21.49 20.92
CA ARG A 4 -1.66 20.85 22.23
C ARG A 4 -2.22 19.42 22.25
N ILE A 5 -3.34 19.17 21.57
CA ILE A 5 -3.96 17.84 21.44
C ILE A 5 -3.10 16.92 20.57
N ARG A 6 -2.53 17.44 19.46
CA ARG A 6 -1.58 16.67 18.62
C ARG A 6 -0.32 16.24 19.37
N LYS A 7 0.22 17.11 20.22
CA LYS A 7 1.39 16.80 21.04
C LYS A 7 1.10 15.76 22.14
N ILE A 8 -0.11 15.78 22.70
CA ILE A 8 -0.56 14.79 23.71
C ILE A 8 -0.81 13.44 23.05
N LEU A 9 -1.45 13.38 21.87
CA LEU A 9 -1.66 12.14 21.13
C LEU A 9 -0.33 11.54 20.67
N PHE A 10 0.61 12.34 20.20
CA PHE A 10 1.96 11.90 19.84
C PHE A 10 2.72 11.33 21.04
N ASN A 11 2.68 11.99 22.20
CA ASN A 11 3.37 11.52 23.40
C ASN A 11 2.71 10.27 24.03
N LEU A 12 1.40 10.10 23.92
CA LEU A 12 0.69 8.90 24.37
C LEU A 12 1.00 7.72 23.43
N GLN A 13 1.08 7.96 22.15
CA GLN A 13 1.38 6.92 21.14
C GLN A 13 2.84 6.44 21.24
N THR A 14 3.80 7.34 21.48
CA THR A 14 5.19 6.97 21.72
C THR A 14 5.39 6.22 23.05
N SER A 15 4.74 6.66 24.13
CA SER A 15 4.84 6.00 25.44
C SER A 15 4.18 4.61 25.46
N PHE A 16 3.05 4.44 24.76
CA PHE A 16 2.36 3.16 24.64
C PHE A 16 3.16 2.18 23.76
N ASN A 17 3.73 2.64 22.65
CA ASN A 17 4.60 1.84 21.79
C ASN A 17 5.86 1.36 22.52
N TYR A 18 6.51 2.19 23.32
CA TYR A 18 7.70 1.80 24.08
C TYR A 18 7.44 0.67 25.08
N LYS A 19 6.29 0.67 25.76
CA LYS A 19 5.91 -0.39 26.70
C LYS A 19 5.55 -1.70 26.00
N LEU A 20 4.81 -1.63 24.89
CA LEU A 20 4.50 -2.81 24.06
C LEU A 20 5.77 -3.42 23.45
N GLN A 21 6.70 -2.60 22.96
CA GLN A 21 7.96 -3.05 22.35
C GLN A 21 8.82 -3.86 23.31
N SER A 22 8.98 -3.37 24.55
CA SER A 22 9.76 -4.10 25.56
C SER A 22 9.11 -5.41 25.99
N ILE A 23 7.78 -5.50 25.96
CA ILE A 23 7.01 -6.71 26.27
C ILE A 23 7.08 -7.68 25.09
N THR A 24 6.94 -7.21 23.85
CA THR A 24 6.99 -8.05 22.63
C THR A 24 8.38 -8.64 22.44
N PHE A 25 9.44 -7.85 22.64
CA PHE A 25 10.82 -8.32 22.52
C PHE A 25 11.18 -9.34 23.61
N ARG A 26 10.75 -9.12 24.86
CA ARG A 26 10.92 -10.09 25.95
C ARG A 26 10.10 -11.36 25.73
N ASN A 27 8.88 -11.25 25.20
CA ASN A 27 8.04 -12.41 24.91
C ASN A 27 8.59 -13.24 23.75
N ILE A 28 9.18 -12.63 22.72
CA ILE A 28 9.86 -13.34 21.63
C ILE A 28 11.08 -14.10 22.14
N LEU A 29 11.87 -13.51 23.06
CA LEU A 29 13.04 -14.15 23.64
C LEU A 29 12.68 -15.25 24.66
N ASN A 30 11.50 -15.18 25.28
CA ASN A 30 11.05 -16.11 26.32
C ASN A 30 10.00 -17.12 25.83
N ASP A 31 9.60 -17.09 24.56
CA ASP A 31 8.61 -18.01 24.00
C ASP A 31 9.28 -19.35 23.66
N GLU A 32 9.37 -20.20 24.68
CA GLU A 32 9.86 -21.59 24.58
C GLU A 32 8.87 -22.55 23.91
N SER A 33 7.76 -22.05 23.35
CA SER A 33 6.79 -22.91 22.66
C SER A 33 7.40 -23.47 21.37
N LYS A 34 7.64 -24.79 21.35
CA LYS A 34 8.27 -25.56 20.25
C LYS A 34 7.55 -25.52 18.90
N GLN A 35 6.49 -24.70 18.74
CA GLN A 35 5.67 -24.65 17.53
C GLN A 35 5.88 -23.41 16.64
N ASN A 36 6.55 -22.37 17.13
CA ASN A 36 6.74 -21.15 16.35
C ASN A 36 8.08 -21.20 15.57
N GLN A 37 7.99 -21.03 14.26
CA GLN A 37 9.17 -20.85 13.41
C GLN A 37 9.51 -19.36 13.34
N TYR A 38 10.70 -18.96 13.77
CA TYR A 38 11.15 -17.57 13.65
C TYR A 38 12.66 -17.45 13.43
N LEU A 39 13.04 -16.36 12.78
CA LEU A 39 14.41 -15.95 12.54
C LEU A 39 14.58 -14.52 13.04
N LEU A 40 15.62 -14.29 13.84
CA LEU A 40 16.00 -12.97 14.33
C LEU A 40 17.38 -12.61 13.80
N LEU A 41 17.45 -11.56 12.99
CA LEU A 41 18.67 -11.01 12.43
C LEU A 41 18.99 -9.66 13.06
N LYS A 42 20.27 -9.40 13.30
CA LYS A 42 20.82 -8.09 13.63
C LYS A 42 21.71 -7.64 12.48
N ILE A 43 21.49 -6.45 12.00
CA ILE A 43 22.20 -5.86 10.87
C ILE A 43 22.87 -4.55 11.32
N ASP A 44 24.16 -4.45 11.10
CA ASP A 44 24.89 -3.18 11.24
C ASP A 44 24.73 -2.39 9.93
N LEU A 45 24.06 -1.26 10.01
CA LEU A 45 23.69 -0.47 8.83
C LEU A 45 24.86 0.29 8.19
N ASN A 46 25.96 0.48 8.92
CA ASN A 46 27.17 1.11 8.37
C ASN A 46 28.02 0.12 7.57
N THR A 47 28.04 -1.13 7.99
CA THR A 47 28.88 -2.19 7.40
C THR A 47 28.10 -3.21 6.61
N GLU A 48 26.78 -3.13 6.64
CA GLU A 48 25.82 -4.11 6.10
C GLU A 48 26.00 -5.55 6.62
N LYS A 49 26.80 -5.75 7.68
CA LYS A 49 27.04 -7.08 8.24
C LYS A 49 25.80 -7.61 8.94
N ILE A 50 25.51 -8.89 8.70
CA ILE A 50 24.41 -9.63 9.33
C ILE A 50 24.97 -10.53 10.43
N GLU A 51 24.27 -10.56 11.55
CA GLU A 51 24.46 -11.50 12.65
C GLU A 51 23.12 -12.22 12.92
N ILE A 52 23.11 -13.55 12.84
CA ILE A 52 21.93 -14.35 13.20
C ILE A 52 21.90 -14.47 14.72
N ILE A 53 20.96 -13.80 15.39
CA ILE A 53 20.82 -13.84 16.85
C ILE A 53 20.10 -15.11 17.29
N ASN A 54 19.02 -15.47 16.56
CA ASN A 54 18.22 -16.65 16.87
C ASN A 54 17.57 -17.23 15.62
N ARG A 55 17.52 -18.56 15.57
CA ARG A 55 16.97 -19.34 14.46
C ARG A 55 16.20 -20.53 15.05
N ASN A 56 14.88 -20.45 15.05
CA ASN A 56 14.03 -21.53 15.58
C ASN A 56 13.24 -22.17 14.45
N ASN A 57 13.56 -23.45 14.14
CA ASN A 57 12.89 -24.25 13.11
C ASN A 57 12.75 -23.60 11.72
N ILE A 58 13.62 -22.61 11.40
CA ILE A 58 13.76 -22.06 10.07
C ILE A 58 15.11 -22.49 9.53
N ASP A 59 15.08 -23.29 8.48
CA ASP A 59 16.29 -23.79 7.81
C ASP A 59 16.22 -23.43 6.33
N TYR A 60 17.10 -22.51 5.93
CA TYR A 60 17.34 -22.13 4.54
C TYR A 60 18.85 -22.18 4.31
N ASP A 61 19.27 -23.01 3.36
CA ASP A 61 20.69 -23.24 3.05
C ASP A 61 21.45 -21.93 2.76
N PHE A 62 20.76 -20.94 2.16
CA PHE A 62 21.40 -19.66 1.84
C PHE A 62 21.73 -18.79 3.06
N LEU A 63 21.12 -19.03 4.24
CA LEU A 63 21.37 -18.20 5.44
C LEU A 63 22.79 -18.38 6.00
N ASP A 64 23.40 -19.53 5.79
CA ASP A 64 24.72 -19.85 6.34
C ASP A 64 25.84 -19.18 5.53
N ASP A 65 25.61 -18.90 4.26
CA ASP A 65 26.58 -18.33 3.33
C ASP A 65 26.54 -16.81 3.23
N ILE A 66 25.42 -16.19 3.57
CA ILE A 66 25.21 -14.75 3.39
C ILE A 66 25.62 -13.95 4.63
N LYS A 67 26.58 -13.04 4.45
CA LYS A 67 27.10 -12.15 5.51
C LYS A 67 26.76 -10.68 5.29
N ILE A 68 26.24 -10.31 4.13
CA ILE A 68 25.95 -8.93 3.72
C ILE A 68 24.43 -8.78 3.51
N TYR A 69 23.88 -7.68 4.02
CA TYR A 69 22.42 -7.45 4.03
C TYR A 69 21.79 -7.36 2.64
N THR A 70 22.44 -6.68 1.71
CA THR A 70 21.94 -6.57 0.32
C THR A 70 21.90 -7.92 -0.40
N GLU A 71 22.84 -8.81 -0.14
CA GLU A 71 22.84 -10.19 -0.64
C GLU A 71 21.69 -10.99 -0.02
N PHE A 72 21.48 -10.86 1.31
CA PHE A 72 20.37 -11.49 2.01
C PHE A 72 19.03 -11.07 1.40
N VAL A 73 18.79 -9.77 1.21
CA VAL A 73 17.54 -9.29 0.62
C VAL A 73 17.32 -9.89 -0.77
N THR A 74 18.37 -9.96 -1.59
CA THR A 74 18.29 -10.50 -2.95
C THR A 74 17.89 -11.98 -2.95
N GLU A 75 18.57 -12.83 -2.17
CA GLU A 75 18.27 -14.26 -2.11
C GLU A 75 16.95 -14.54 -1.40
N PHE A 76 16.61 -13.79 -0.36
CA PHE A 76 15.32 -13.90 0.32
C PHE A 76 14.15 -13.60 -0.63
N LEU A 77 14.23 -12.52 -1.41
CA LEU A 77 13.20 -12.18 -2.40
C LEU A 77 13.08 -13.25 -3.50
N LYS A 78 14.20 -13.85 -3.90
CA LYS A 78 14.23 -14.86 -4.95
C LYS A 78 13.62 -16.19 -4.49
N GLN A 79 14.02 -16.66 -3.30
CA GLN A 79 13.70 -18.00 -2.81
C GLN A 79 12.41 -18.05 -2.01
N CYS A 80 12.12 -17.03 -1.21
CA CYS A 80 11.09 -17.10 -0.18
C CYS A 80 9.83 -16.32 -0.48
N VAL A 81 9.88 -15.25 -1.31
CA VAL A 81 8.77 -14.32 -1.47
C VAL A 81 7.99 -14.59 -2.76
N CYS A 82 6.66 -14.62 -2.68
CA CYS A 82 5.78 -14.70 -3.85
C CYS A 82 6.02 -13.53 -4.80
N ARG A 83 5.80 -13.74 -6.10
CA ARG A 83 6.11 -12.75 -7.15
C ARG A 83 5.41 -11.41 -6.89
N GLU A 84 4.17 -11.47 -6.46
CA GLU A 84 3.31 -10.31 -6.22
C GLU A 84 3.76 -9.46 -5.01
N ASP A 85 4.39 -10.10 -4.03
CA ASP A 85 4.81 -9.43 -2.78
C ASP A 85 6.26 -8.93 -2.85
N LYS A 86 7.04 -9.35 -3.87
CA LYS A 86 8.47 -9.04 -3.97
C LYS A 86 8.78 -7.55 -3.89
N PHE A 87 7.97 -6.73 -4.54
CA PHE A 87 8.20 -5.29 -4.57
C PHE A 87 7.97 -4.66 -3.20
N LEU A 88 6.85 -5.00 -2.55
CA LEU A 88 6.52 -4.54 -1.20
C LEU A 88 7.60 -4.93 -0.20
N VAL A 89 8.05 -6.18 -0.25
CA VAL A 89 9.09 -6.70 0.65
C VAL A 89 10.43 -6.03 0.38
N LYS A 90 10.81 -5.84 -0.88
CA LYS A 90 12.04 -5.13 -1.25
C LYS A 90 12.04 -3.70 -0.73
N ASP A 91 10.95 -2.96 -0.94
CA ASP A 91 10.81 -1.58 -0.46
C ASP A 91 10.87 -1.53 1.07
N PHE A 92 10.18 -2.43 1.76
CA PHE A 92 10.20 -2.54 3.21
C PHE A 92 11.60 -2.83 3.77
N LEU A 93 12.32 -3.78 3.19
CA LEU A 93 13.63 -4.19 3.67
C LEU A 93 14.71 -3.15 3.34
N LEU A 94 14.70 -2.56 2.14
CA LEU A 94 15.72 -1.61 1.68
C LEU A 94 15.41 -0.15 2.04
N LYS A 95 14.22 0.15 2.58
CA LYS A 95 13.84 1.51 2.94
C LYS A 95 14.82 2.06 3.96
N SER A 96 15.48 3.14 3.58
CA SER A 96 16.57 3.73 4.36
C SER A 96 16.10 4.33 5.68
N ILE A 97 17.04 4.40 6.62
CA ILE A 97 16.98 4.85 8.01
C ILE A 97 16.46 6.28 8.20
N ASN A 98 16.37 7.07 7.11
CA ASN A 98 16.03 8.50 7.16
C ASN A 98 14.54 8.81 7.41
N ASP A 99 13.69 7.79 7.42
CA ASP A 99 12.31 7.95 7.86
C ASP A 99 12.26 7.66 9.37
N ASN A 100 11.97 8.66 10.18
CA ASN A 100 11.86 8.66 11.65
C ASN A 100 10.83 7.65 12.23
N PHE A 101 10.75 6.42 11.72
CA PHE A 101 9.86 5.37 12.21
C PHE A 101 10.69 4.23 12.80
N ASP A 102 10.73 4.18 14.12
CA ASP A 102 11.48 3.18 14.89
C ASP A 102 10.97 1.73 14.74
N TYR A 103 9.74 1.53 14.25
CA TYR A 103 9.11 0.21 14.15
C TYR A 103 8.20 0.10 12.93
N GLN A 104 8.36 -0.98 12.18
CA GLN A 104 7.51 -1.35 11.03
C GLN A 104 7.32 -2.87 11.00
N ASP A 105 6.15 -3.31 10.55
CA ASP A 105 5.85 -4.71 10.31
C ASP A 105 5.09 -4.88 8.99
N ILE A 106 5.31 -6.01 8.30
CA ILE A 106 4.54 -6.42 7.12
C ILE A 106 4.26 -7.93 7.18
N ASP A 107 3.10 -8.32 6.65
CA ASP A 107 2.76 -9.70 6.39
C ASP A 107 2.93 -10.00 4.91
N ILE A 108 3.56 -11.13 4.59
CA ILE A 108 3.86 -11.54 3.22
C ILE A 108 3.46 -12.98 2.98
N ARG A 109 3.18 -13.31 1.72
CA ARG A 109 2.97 -14.68 1.27
C ARG A 109 4.29 -15.36 0.96
N PHE A 110 4.40 -16.58 1.44
CA PHE A 110 5.60 -17.40 1.30
C PHE A 110 5.51 -18.33 0.10
N LYS A 111 6.64 -18.56 -0.57
CA LYS A 111 6.78 -19.43 -1.74
C LYS A 111 6.78 -20.92 -1.38
N THR A 112 6.10 -21.35 -0.35
CA THR A 112 5.99 -22.76 0.01
C THR A 112 4.71 -23.36 -0.56
N ASN A 113 4.69 -24.70 -0.75
CA ASN A 113 3.51 -25.44 -1.22
C ASN A 113 2.28 -25.36 -0.30
N ASN A 114 2.40 -24.69 0.85
CA ASN A 114 1.41 -24.67 1.93
C ASN A 114 1.02 -23.25 2.32
N ASN A 115 0.48 -22.44 1.47
CA ASN A 115 -0.17 -21.14 1.81
C ASN A 115 0.26 -20.49 3.16
N SER A 116 1.54 -20.56 3.50
CA SER A 116 2.07 -20.01 4.75
C SER A 116 2.25 -18.51 4.60
N CYS A 117 1.84 -17.75 5.62
CA CYS A 117 2.15 -16.32 5.72
C CYS A 117 3.37 -16.11 6.62
N MET A 118 4.17 -15.11 6.30
CA MET A 118 5.29 -14.69 7.12
C MET A 118 5.07 -13.25 7.54
N ASN A 119 5.17 -12.99 8.84
CA ASN A 119 5.24 -11.64 9.36
C ASN A 119 6.71 -11.21 9.49
N ILE A 120 7.04 -10.05 8.95
CA ILE A 120 8.37 -9.47 9.06
C ILE A 120 8.26 -8.19 9.88
N ASN A 121 8.96 -8.15 11.01
CA ASN A 121 9.07 -6.97 11.84
C ASN A 121 10.46 -6.37 11.70
N LYS A 122 10.51 -5.05 11.56
CA LYS A 122 11.72 -4.25 11.42
C LYS A 122 11.78 -3.22 12.54
N HIS A 123 12.85 -3.24 13.29
CA HIS A 123 13.16 -2.25 14.34
C HIS A 123 14.56 -1.69 14.13
N ILE A 124 14.68 -0.36 14.16
CA ILE A 124 15.97 0.32 14.00
C ILE A 124 16.26 1.11 15.26
N ASN A 125 17.45 0.89 15.80
CA ASN A 125 17.98 1.65 16.92
C ASN A 125 19.39 2.15 16.59
N GLN A 126 19.54 3.45 16.42
CA GLN A 126 20.77 4.09 15.90
C GLN A 126 21.17 3.48 14.54
N ASN A 127 22.35 2.82 14.49
CA ASN A 127 22.87 2.19 13.27
C ASN A 127 22.67 0.67 13.24
N ILE A 128 21.83 0.13 14.10
CA ILE A 128 21.54 -1.29 14.18
C ILE A 128 20.08 -1.54 13.84
N MET A 129 19.84 -2.40 12.86
CA MET A 129 18.53 -2.87 12.49
C MET A 129 18.33 -4.30 12.98
N PHE A 130 17.18 -4.55 13.59
CA PHE A 130 16.72 -5.89 13.94
C PHE A 130 15.57 -6.28 13.01
N LEU A 131 15.69 -7.44 12.37
CA LEU A 131 14.62 -8.04 11.56
C LEU A 131 14.17 -9.33 12.22
N THR A 132 12.88 -9.43 12.47
CA THR A 132 12.25 -10.67 12.96
C THR A 132 11.34 -11.21 11.88
N PHE A 133 11.56 -12.45 11.50
CA PHE A 133 10.72 -13.19 10.56
C PHE A 133 9.97 -14.25 11.35
N LYS A 134 8.65 -14.20 11.36
CA LYS A 134 7.80 -15.17 12.04
C LYS A 134 6.89 -15.85 11.03
N ILE A 135 7.01 -17.18 10.88
CA ILE A 135 6.15 -17.98 10.01
C ILE A 135 4.93 -18.42 10.81
N ALA A 136 3.75 -18.02 10.35
CA ALA A 136 2.48 -18.55 10.83
C ALA A 136 2.10 -19.77 9.98
N ASN A 137 2.20 -20.95 10.54
CA ASN A 137 1.62 -22.15 9.93
C ASN A 137 0.10 -22.08 10.02
N ILE A 138 -0.56 -21.84 8.87
CA ILE A 138 -2.03 -21.80 8.80
C ILE A 138 -2.65 -23.21 8.93
N PHE A 139 -1.83 -24.27 8.89
CA PHE A 139 -2.32 -25.65 8.92
C PHE A 139 -1.55 -26.52 9.93
N THR A 140 -1.91 -26.43 11.21
CA THR A 140 -1.75 -27.57 12.13
C THR A 140 -3.00 -27.70 12.98
N THR A 141 -3.67 -28.84 12.80
CA THR A 141 -4.84 -29.36 13.49
C THR A 141 -6.19 -28.81 13.04
N ILE A 142 -6.79 -29.54 12.10
CA ILE A 142 -8.21 -29.45 11.77
C ILE A 142 -9.00 -30.00 12.97
N ASP A 143 -9.32 -29.12 13.91
CA ASP A 143 -10.47 -29.32 14.77
C ASP A 143 -11.59 -28.44 14.16
N THR A 144 -12.66 -29.07 13.72
CA THR A 144 -13.80 -28.45 13.03
C THR A 144 -14.48 -27.34 13.84
N ARG A 145 -14.17 -27.23 15.13
CA ARG A 145 -14.60 -26.13 16.02
C ARG A 145 -13.73 -24.89 15.88
N ILE A 146 -12.42 -25.04 15.58
CA ILE A 146 -11.48 -23.91 15.40
C ILE A 146 -11.71 -23.23 14.05
N ASN A 147 -12.11 -23.97 13.01
CA ASN A 147 -12.41 -23.40 11.70
C ASN A 147 -13.60 -22.42 11.71
N ARG A 148 -14.61 -22.63 12.57
CA ARG A 148 -15.73 -21.68 12.69
C ARG A 148 -15.28 -20.37 13.35
N SER A 149 -14.52 -20.42 14.43
CA SER A 149 -14.05 -19.24 15.14
C SER A 149 -13.01 -18.45 14.33
N SER A 150 -12.15 -19.11 13.53
CA SER A 150 -11.17 -18.43 12.70
C SER A 150 -11.77 -17.78 11.45
N LEU A 151 -12.82 -18.37 10.86
CA LEU A 151 -13.58 -17.77 9.77
C LEU A 151 -14.36 -16.54 10.28
N GLU A 152 -15.06 -16.67 11.40
CA GLU A 152 -15.77 -15.55 12.04
C GLU A 152 -14.81 -14.42 12.44
N GLN A 153 -13.61 -14.75 12.91
CA GLN A 153 -12.59 -13.77 13.26
C GLN A 153 -12.00 -13.07 12.03
N ASN A 154 -11.77 -13.79 10.93
CA ASN A 154 -11.33 -13.19 9.67
C ASN A 154 -12.40 -12.27 9.06
N ASP A 155 -13.66 -12.67 9.09
CA ASP A 155 -14.78 -11.84 8.63
C ASP A 155 -14.95 -10.60 9.51
N MET A 156 -14.73 -10.69 10.81
CA MET A 156 -14.72 -9.54 11.72
C MET A 156 -13.62 -8.55 11.36
N ILE A 157 -12.39 -9.02 11.11
CA ILE A 157 -11.25 -8.15 10.76
C ILE A 157 -11.47 -7.51 9.38
N GLU A 158 -12.03 -8.23 8.42
CA GLU A 158 -12.38 -7.68 7.12
C GLU A 158 -13.47 -6.60 7.25
N ASN A 159 -14.48 -6.81 8.10
CA ASN A 159 -15.50 -5.81 8.41
C ASN A 159 -14.90 -4.57 9.10
N GLU A 160 -13.99 -4.77 10.06
CA GLU A 160 -13.26 -3.65 10.70
C GLU A 160 -12.43 -2.87 9.69
N PHE A 161 -11.77 -3.55 8.76
CA PHE A 161 -11.03 -2.93 7.67
C PHE A 161 -11.94 -2.00 6.85
N TRP A 162 -13.08 -2.50 6.36
CA TRP A 162 -14.01 -1.70 5.56
C TRP A 162 -14.66 -0.56 6.34
N ASN A 163 -14.98 -0.76 7.62
CA ASN A 163 -15.44 0.32 8.51
C ASN A 163 -14.39 1.42 8.64
N MET A 164 -13.12 1.05 8.73
CA MET A 164 -12.03 2.02 8.80
C MET A 164 -11.85 2.77 7.47
N ILE A 165 -11.98 2.11 6.32
CA ILE A 165 -11.99 2.77 5.00
C ILE A 165 -13.11 3.81 4.94
N SER A 166 -14.35 3.44 5.31
CA SER A 166 -15.49 4.38 5.31
C SER A 166 -15.25 5.57 6.26
N LEU A 167 -14.60 5.36 7.40
CA LEU A 167 -14.22 6.46 8.29
C LEU A 167 -13.17 7.38 7.64
N LEU A 168 -12.18 6.83 6.94
CA LEU A 168 -11.17 7.62 6.22
C LEU A 168 -11.80 8.45 5.10
N GLU A 169 -12.76 7.91 4.35
CA GLU A 169 -13.55 8.65 3.36
C GLU A 169 -14.29 9.84 3.97
N LEU A 170 -14.95 9.64 5.12
CA LEU A 170 -15.59 10.72 5.87
C LEU A 170 -14.60 11.80 6.31
N VAL A 171 -13.41 11.40 6.74
CA VAL A 171 -12.33 12.33 7.13
C VAL A 171 -11.86 13.15 5.93
N LEU A 172 -11.68 12.54 4.76
CA LEU A 172 -11.30 13.24 3.52
C LEU A 172 -12.37 14.28 3.14
N ALA A 173 -13.64 13.88 3.13
CA ALA A 173 -14.76 14.76 2.79
C ALA A 173 -14.91 15.91 3.80
N HIS A 174 -14.83 15.63 5.10
CA HIS A 174 -14.97 16.64 6.16
C HIS A 174 -13.87 17.70 6.11
N ASN A 175 -12.64 17.29 5.82
CA ASN A 175 -11.51 18.21 5.69
C ASN A 175 -11.47 18.92 4.32
N LYS A 176 -12.44 18.69 3.47
CA LYS A 176 -12.51 19.25 2.09
C LYS A 176 -11.24 18.93 1.27
N LEU A 177 -10.62 17.80 1.53
CA LEU A 177 -9.47 17.29 0.79
C LEU A 177 -9.92 16.65 -0.52
N GLU A 178 -11.07 15.99 -0.47
CA GLU A 178 -11.76 15.42 -1.62
C GLU A 178 -13.27 15.71 -1.49
N GLU A 179 -13.90 16.09 -2.60
CA GLU A 179 -15.35 16.23 -2.62
C GLU A 179 -16.02 14.84 -2.69
N PRO A 180 -17.17 14.63 -2.03
CA PRO A 180 -17.85 13.33 -2.05
C PRO A 180 -18.14 12.82 -3.48
N GLN A 181 -18.39 13.72 -4.42
CA GLN A 181 -18.60 13.36 -5.82
C GLN A 181 -17.32 12.82 -6.47
N ILE A 182 -16.16 13.37 -6.16
CA ILE A 182 -14.85 12.92 -6.66
C ILE A 182 -14.55 11.52 -6.12
N ILE A 183 -14.76 11.30 -4.82
CA ILE A 183 -14.57 9.99 -4.18
C ILE A 183 -15.41 8.93 -4.90
N HIS A 184 -16.68 9.25 -5.18
CA HIS A 184 -17.57 8.33 -5.88
C HIS A 184 -17.20 8.12 -7.36
N ASN A 185 -16.72 9.16 -8.04
CA ASN A 185 -16.30 9.09 -9.42
C ASN A 185 -15.07 8.20 -9.59
N ILE A 186 -14.06 8.38 -8.75
CA ILE A 186 -12.80 7.61 -8.83
C ILE A 186 -13.05 6.10 -8.67
N SER A 187 -13.92 5.72 -7.73
CA SER A 187 -14.33 4.32 -7.55
C SER A 187 -15.00 3.78 -8.82
N TYR A 188 -15.96 4.51 -9.36
CA TYR A 188 -16.67 4.11 -10.56
C TYR A 188 -15.76 3.98 -11.79
N PHE A 189 -14.91 4.98 -12.06
CA PHE A 189 -14.00 4.94 -13.22
C PHE A 189 -12.99 3.81 -13.08
N THR A 190 -12.45 3.60 -11.89
CA THR A 190 -11.56 2.49 -11.59
C THR A 190 -12.21 1.15 -11.90
N GLU A 191 -13.46 0.94 -11.45
CA GLU A 191 -14.21 -0.28 -11.68
C GLU A 191 -14.40 -0.55 -13.18
N GLN A 192 -14.86 0.47 -13.93
CA GLN A 192 -15.13 0.29 -15.35
C GLN A 192 -13.85 0.01 -16.15
N ILE A 193 -12.77 0.74 -15.88
CA ILE A 193 -11.49 0.50 -16.55
C ILE A 193 -10.97 -0.90 -16.21
N TYR A 194 -11.05 -1.30 -14.94
CA TYR A 194 -10.47 -2.57 -14.50
C TYR A 194 -11.25 -3.78 -15.05
N LYS A 195 -12.59 -3.67 -15.19
CA LYS A 195 -13.43 -4.65 -15.89
C LYS A 195 -12.97 -4.84 -17.35
N GLU A 196 -12.69 -3.75 -18.04
CA GLU A 196 -12.19 -3.83 -19.42
C GLU A 196 -10.78 -4.41 -19.48
N VAL A 197 -9.91 -4.16 -18.48
CA VAL A 197 -8.62 -4.83 -18.39
C VAL A 197 -8.79 -6.34 -18.21
N GLN A 198 -9.68 -6.77 -17.33
CA GLN A 198 -10.00 -8.19 -17.11
C GLN A 198 -10.46 -8.88 -18.41
N LEU A 199 -11.39 -8.26 -19.12
CA LEU A 199 -11.97 -8.79 -20.36
C LEU A 199 -10.94 -8.88 -21.50
N ASN A 200 -10.14 -7.83 -21.69
CA ASN A 200 -9.21 -7.75 -22.80
C ASN A 200 -7.88 -8.48 -22.55
N TYR A 201 -7.54 -8.73 -21.27
CA TYR A 201 -6.27 -9.37 -20.88
C TYR A 201 -6.48 -10.54 -19.90
N PRO A 202 -7.16 -11.62 -20.30
CA PRO A 202 -7.53 -12.74 -19.41
C PRO A 202 -6.31 -13.46 -18.79
N LYS A 203 -5.14 -13.34 -19.40
CA LYS A 203 -3.89 -13.90 -18.85
C LYS A 203 -3.43 -13.23 -17.54
N LEU A 204 -3.98 -12.07 -17.19
CA LEU A 204 -3.69 -11.39 -15.92
C LEU A 204 -4.42 -12.03 -14.74
N ASN A 205 -5.42 -12.92 -14.99
CA ASN A 205 -6.19 -13.65 -13.98
C ASN A 205 -6.79 -12.73 -12.90
N ILE A 206 -7.33 -11.58 -13.31
CA ILE A 206 -7.98 -10.62 -12.42
C ILE A 206 -9.34 -11.20 -12.02
N SER A 207 -9.64 -11.27 -10.72
CA SER A 207 -10.95 -11.71 -10.23
C SER A 207 -11.93 -10.53 -10.06
N ASP A 208 -13.25 -10.83 -10.07
CA ASP A 208 -14.28 -9.82 -9.79
C ASP A 208 -14.12 -9.23 -8.37
N GLU A 209 -13.71 -10.06 -7.40
CA GLU A 209 -13.38 -9.64 -6.04
C GLU A 209 -12.22 -8.63 -6.04
N GLU A 210 -11.21 -8.84 -6.87
CA GLU A 210 -10.09 -7.89 -7.00
C GLU A 210 -10.57 -6.54 -7.58
N ILE A 211 -11.41 -6.57 -8.61
CA ILE A 211 -11.97 -5.36 -9.21
C ILE A 211 -12.77 -4.58 -8.16
N GLU A 212 -13.68 -5.25 -7.45
CA GLU A 212 -14.49 -4.63 -6.40
C GLU A 212 -13.63 -4.00 -5.31
N ASN A 213 -12.65 -4.75 -4.79
CA ASN A 213 -11.76 -4.29 -3.72
C ASN A 213 -10.90 -3.10 -4.15
N VAL A 214 -10.27 -3.17 -5.33
CA VAL A 214 -9.45 -2.08 -5.87
C VAL A 214 -10.30 -0.83 -6.11
N SER A 215 -11.52 -0.98 -6.63
CA SER A 215 -12.42 0.14 -6.89
C SER A 215 -12.87 0.85 -5.62
N LYS A 216 -13.18 0.09 -4.56
CA LYS A 216 -13.47 0.64 -3.23
C LYS A 216 -12.25 1.34 -2.63
N LEU A 217 -11.07 0.74 -2.74
CA LEU A 217 -9.84 1.30 -2.17
C LEU A 217 -9.30 2.52 -2.96
N ALA A 218 -9.71 2.69 -4.21
CA ALA A 218 -9.37 3.88 -4.98
C ALA A 218 -9.83 5.17 -4.31
N THR A 219 -10.89 5.12 -3.48
CA THR A 219 -11.46 6.28 -2.76
C THR A 219 -10.47 6.92 -1.78
N ILE A 220 -9.49 6.16 -1.29
CA ILE A 220 -8.51 6.63 -0.30
C ILE A 220 -7.11 6.88 -0.91
N HIS A 221 -6.97 6.90 -2.24
CA HIS A 221 -5.66 7.10 -2.90
C HIS A 221 -4.92 8.33 -2.38
N ASP A 222 -5.65 9.38 -2.08
CA ASP A 222 -5.17 10.69 -1.65
C ASP A 222 -5.20 10.92 -0.13
N ILE A 223 -5.43 9.89 0.69
CA ILE A 223 -5.56 10.00 2.16
C ILE A 223 -4.32 10.66 2.81
N GLY A 224 -3.15 10.52 2.20
CA GLY A 224 -1.92 11.15 2.68
C GLY A 224 -1.91 12.67 2.61
N LYS A 225 -2.84 13.31 1.88
CA LYS A 225 -3.04 14.78 1.88
C LYS A 225 -3.41 15.32 3.26
N LEU A 226 -3.90 14.48 4.18
CA LEU A 226 -4.12 14.84 5.59
C LEU A 226 -2.87 15.38 6.30
N PHE A 227 -1.69 15.02 5.81
CA PHE A 227 -0.40 15.48 6.35
C PHE A 227 0.16 16.71 5.63
N THR A 228 -0.52 17.20 4.60
CA THR A 228 -0.12 18.40 3.88
C THR A 228 -0.73 19.64 4.54
N PRO A 229 0.02 20.72 4.76
CA PRO A 229 -0.51 21.96 5.33
C PRO A 229 -1.69 22.50 4.49
N TYR A 230 -2.75 22.91 5.17
CA TYR A 230 -3.97 23.42 4.54
C TYR A 230 -3.69 24.62 3.61
N GLU A 231 -2.78 25.49 4.01
CA GLU A 231 -2.41 26.68 3.26
C GLU A 231 -1.77 26.35 1.91
N ILE A 232 -1.07 25.21 1.82
CA ILE A 232 -0.45 24.73 0.58
C ILE A 232 -1.51 24.10 -0.32
N LEU A 233 -2.38 23.23 0.23
CA LEU A 233 -3.42 22.58 -0.55
C LEU A 233 -4.44 23.55 -1.13
N ASN A 234 -4.75 24.64 -0.41
CA ASN A 234 -5.76 25.64 -0.79
C ASN A 234 -5.14 26.94 -1.32
N LYS A 235 -3.87 26.92 -1.69
CA LYS A 235 -3.17 28.10 -2.19
C LYS A 235 -3.82 28.60 -3.47
N LYS A 236 -4.22 29.87 -3.49
CA LYS A 236 -4.69 30.57 -4.70
C LYS A 236 -3.50 30.95 -5.56
N GLY A 237 -3.18 30.16 -6.56
CA GLY A 237 -2.10 30.43 -7.51
C GLY A 237 -1.12 29.27 -7.69
N LYS A 238 -0.03 29.52 -8.39
CA LYS A 238 0.98 28.48 -8.66
C LYS A 238 1.75 28.13 -7.38
N LEU A 239 1.96 26.83 -7.18
CA LEU A 239 2.81 26.30 -6.11
C LEU A 239 4.29 26.61 -6.42
N THR A 240 5.06 26.91 -5.40
CA THR A 240 6.52 26.91 -5.50
C THR A 240 7.05 25.49 -5.61
N LYS A 241 8.32 25.35 -5.93
CA LYS A 241 8.97 24.03 -5.98
C LYS A 241 8.90 23.33 -4.61
N ASP A 242 9.22 24.04 -3.53
CA ASP A 242 9.20 23.48 -2.16
C ASP A 242 7.80 23.07 -1.73
N GLU A 243 6.77 23.86 -2.06
CA GLU A 243 5.38 23.51 -1.80
C GLU A 243 4.95 22.27 -2.59
N MET A 244 5.38 22.16 -3.85
CA MET A 244 5.12 20.97 -4.66
C MET A 244 5.83 19.74 -4.09
N ASP A 245 7.06 19.89 -3.58
CA ASP A 245 7.80 18.79 -2.95
C ASP A 245 7.13 18.33 -1.64
N ILE A 246 6.43 19.23 -0.92
CA ILE A 246 5.60 18.87 0.23
C ILE A 246 4.38 18.07 -0.23
N ILE A 247 3.66 18.51 -1.26
CA ILE A 247 2.51 17.79 -1.79
C ILE A 247 2.92 16.40 -2.30
N LYS A 248 4.04 16.28 -3.00
CA LYS A 248 4.54 15.00 -3.52
C LYS A 248 4.86 13.95 -2.44
N LYS A 249 4.78 14.30 -1.16
CA LYS A 249 4.92 13.34 -0.05
C LYS A 249 3.61 12.63 0.28
N HIS A 250 2.43 13.08 -0.21
CA HIS A 250 1.16 12.45 0.14
C HIS A 250 1.09 10.96 -0.28
N PRO A 251 1.66 10.48 -1.40
CA PRO A 251 1.62 9.06 -1.72
C PRO A 251 2.31 8.21 -0.64
N LEU A 252 3.48 8.64 -0.18
CA LEU A 252 4.21 7.96 0.87
C LEU A 252 3.45 8.01 2.21
N ASN A 253 2.90 9.17 2.56
CA ASN A 253 2.12 9.35 3.77
C ASN A 253 0.86 8.46 3.76
N GLY A 254 0.15 8.40 2.63
CA GLY A 254 -1.01 7.53 2.45
C GLY A 254 -0.67 6.05 2.56
N ALA A 255 0.42 5.62 1.92
CA ALA A 255 0.92 4.26 2.02
C ALA A 255 1.27 3.87 3.46
N ASN A 256 1.91 4.77 4.21
CA ASN A 256 2.21 4.56 5.64
C ASN A 256 0.93 4.46 6.49
N MET A 257 -0.14 5.19 6.15
CA MET A 257 -1.45 5.01 6.79
C MET A 257 -2.08 3.66 6.44
N ALA A 258 -2.03 3.25 5.17
CA ALA A 258 -2.55 1.96 4.74
C ALA A 258 -1.93 0.79 5.52
N LEU A 259 -0.65 0.85 5.83
CA LEU A 259 0.04 -0.15 6.66
C LEU A 259 -0.47 -0.23 8.11
N LYS A 260 -1.23 0.74 8.59
CA LYS A 260 -1.84 0.76 9.94
C LYS A 260 -3.26 0.20 9.97
N LEU A 261 -3.84 -0.10 8.81
CA LEU A 261 -5.14 -0.74 8.72
C LEU A 261 -5.10 -2.17 9.28
N PRO A 262 -6.23 -2.71 9.77
CA PRO A 262 -6.31 -4.09 10.21
C PRO A 262 -5.84 -5.05 9.13
N LYS A 263 -4.96 -6.00 9.48
CA LYS A 263 -4.33 -6.92 8.51
C LYS A 263 -4.25 -8.33 9.08
N CYS A 264 -5.20 -9.17 8.68
CA CYS A 264 -5.21 -10.60 8.95
C CYS A 264 -6.01 -11.30 7.84
N GLY A 265 -5.62 -12.49 7.46
CA GLY A 265 -6.33 -13.26 6.45
C GLY A 265 -6.53 -12.48 5.13
N LYS A 266 -7.78 -12.34 4.68
CA LYS A 266 -8.14 -11.59 3.46
C LYS A 266 -7.79 -10.10 3.55
N ALA A 267 -7.88 -9.50 4.75
CA ALA A 267 -7.56 -8.08 4.96
C ALA A 267 -6.10 -7.76 4.65
N SER A 268 -5.17 -8.72 4.76
CA SER A 268 -3.77 -8.51 4.35
C SER A 268 -3.63 -8.15 2.87
N LYS A 269 -4.42 -8.80 1.99
CA LYS A 269 -4.45 -8.48 0.56
C LYS A 269 -5.06 -7.09 0.30
N LEU A 270 -6.08 -6.71 1.05
CA LEU A 270 -6.71 -5.39 0.99
C LEU A 270 -5.73 -4.28 1.40
N VAL A 271 -4.97 -4.49 2.47
CA VAL A 271 -3.91 -3.56 2.90
C VAL A 271 -2.86 -3.40 1.80
N GLN A 272 -2.48 -4.48 1.12
CA GLN A 272 -1.52 -4.41 0.01
C GLN A 272 -2.05 -3.57 -1.16
N TYR A 273 -3.33 -3.75 -1.54
CA TYR A 273 -3.94 -2.91 -2.58
C TYR A 273 -3.99 -1.44 -2.14
N ALA A 274 -4.45 -1.16 -0.91
CA ALA A 274 -4.49 0.20 -0.37
C ALA A 274 -3.09 0.85 -0.37
N TYR A 275 -2.06 0.11 0.08
CA TYR A 275 -0.67 0.56 0.05
C TYR A 275 -0.21 0.89 -1.37
N ASN A 276 -0.41 -0.04 -2.32
CA ASN A 276 0.02 0.14 -3.69
C ASN A 276 -0.69 1.31 -4.37
N ILE A 277 -1.99 1.45 -4.16
CA ILE A 277 -2.79 2.55 -4.70
C ILE A 277 -2.27 3.87 -4.14
N CYS A 278 -2.19 4.02 -2.84
CA CYS A 278 -1.71 5.26 -2.21
C CYS A 278 -0.30 5.62 -2.67
N LEU A 279 0.63 4.65 -2.74
CA LEU A 279 2.03 4.93 -3.02
C LEU A 279 2.29 5.23 -4.50
N TYR A 280 1.59 4.54 -5.42
CA TYR A 280 2.02 4.48 -6.82
C TYR A 280 1.03 5.07 -7.83
N HIS A 281 -0.11 5.65 -7.43
CA HIS A 281 -1.07 6.23 -8.38
C HIS A 281 -0.51 7.43 -9.17
N HIS A 282 0.57 8.06 -8.68
CA HIS A 282 1.28 9.11 -9.40
C HIS A 282 2.51 8.62 -10.18
N GLU A 283 2.80 7.31 -10.18
CA GLU A 283 3.80 6.77 -11.10
C GLU A 283 3.31 6.87 -12.55
N ARG A 284 4.24 6.95 -13.48
CA ARG A 284 3.97 7.05 -14.91
C ARG A 284 4.77 5.98 -15.64
N TYR A 285 4.16 5.39 -16.65
CA TYR A 285 4.69 4.20 -17.34
C TYR A 285 6.08 4.39 -17.94
N ASP A 286 6.46 5.66 -18.23
CA ASP A 286 7.77 6.08 -18.73
C ASP A 286 8.81 6.36 -17.63
N GLY A 287 8.46 6.16 -16.35
CA GLY A 287 9.35 6.42 -15.21
C GLY A 287 9.46 7.88 -14.79
N GLN A 288 8.69 8.80 -15.40
CA GLN A 288 8.71 10.21 -15.03
C GLN A 288 7.74 10.55 -13.88
N GLY A 289 7.10 9.52 -13.32
CA GLY A 289 6.22 9.63 -12.16
C GLY A 289 6.97 9.78 -10.84
N TYR A 290 6.22 9.74 -9.75
CA TYR A 290 6.76 9.78 -8.39
C TYR A 290 5.92 8.87 -7.47
N PRO A 291 6.45 8.43 -6.31
CA PRO A 291 7.69 8.86 -5.65
C PRO A 291 8.93 8.03 -6.01
N LYS A 292 8.81 6.92 -6.75
CA LYS A 292 9.90 5.97 -7.00
C LYS A 292 10.46 6.04 -8.42
N GLY A 293 9.72 6.59 -9.38
CA GLY A 293 10.08 6.61 -10.79
C GLY A 293 10.07 5.20 -11.42
N LEU A 294 9.05 4.39 -11.06
CA LEU A 294 8.89 3.03 -11.57
C LEU A 294 8.60 3.05 -13.08
N ILE A 295 9.14 2.06 -13.81
CA ILE A 295 9.00 1.97 -15.26
C ILE A 295 8.14 0.77 -15.65
N GLY A 296 7.18 0.99 -16.54
CA GLY A 296 6.42 -0.08 -17.15
C GLY A 296 5.60 -0.89 -16.15
N ASP A 297 5.67 -2.19 -16.24
CA ASP A 297 4.94 -3.15 -15.40
C ASP A 297 5.57 -3.32 -13.98
N GLU A 298 6.59 -2.54 -13.62
CA GLU A 298 7.02 -2.40 -12.22
C GLU A 298 5.93 -1.70 -11.39
N ILE A 299 5.12 -0.84 -12.02
CA ILE A 299 3.99 -0.19 -11.37
C ILE A 299 2.89 -1.23 -11.17
N PRO A 300 2.41 -1.47 -9.94
CA PRO A 300 1.29 -2.39 -9.70
C PRO A 300 0.05 -2.02 -10.53
N LEU A 301 -0.59 -3.02 -11.14
CA LEU A 301 -1.71 -2.79 -12.05
C LEU A 301 -2.84 -1.99 -11.41
N CYS A 302 -3.20 -2.26 -10.14
CA CYS A 302 -4.19 -1.48 -9.40
C CYS A 302 -3.84 0.01 -9.35
N ALA A 303 -2.56 0.35 -9.14
CA ALA A 303 -2.10 1.74 -9.12
C ALA A 303 -2.10 2.38 -10.52
N GLN A 304 -1.78 1.60 -11.58
CA GLN A 304 -1.87 2.09 -12.96
C GLN A 304 -3.30 2.48 -13.33
N VAL A 305 -4.29 1.64 -12.96
CA VAL A 305 -5.71 1.89 -13.24
C VAL A 305 -6.23 3.08 -12.44
N VAL A 306 -5.94 3.13 -11.12
CA VAL A 306 -6.37 4.25 -10.27
C VAL A 306 -5.71 5.56 -10.71
N GLY A 307 -4.42 5.54 -11.07
CA GLY A 307 -3.71 6.74 -11.53
C GLY A 307 -4.25 7.30 -12.84
N LEU A 308 -4.78 6.45 -13.74
CA LEU A 308 -5.46 6.91 -14.94
C LEU A 308 -6.86 7.44 -14.62
N ALA A 309 -7.61 6.77 -13.74
CA ALA A 309 -8.92 7.20 -13.29
C ALA A 309 -8.86 8.57 -12.60
N ASP A 310 -7.88 8.81 -11.74
CA ASP A 310 -7.60 10.10 -11.10
C ASP A 310 -7.28 11.19 -12.13
N ALA A 311 -6.37 10.91 -13.08
CA ALA A 311 -6.05 11.86 -14.12
C ALA A 311 -7.27 12.25 -14.96
N TYR A 312 -8.15 11.28 -15.26
CA TYR A 312 -9.39 11.53 -16.00
C TYR A 312 -10.39 12.35 -15.17
N ASP A 313 -10.64 11.98 -13.91
CA ASP A 313 -11.54 12.74 -13.04
C ASP A 313 -11.05 14.18 -12.85
N ALA A 314 -9.73 14.36 -12.66
CA ALA A 314 -9.13 15.69 -12.57
C ALA A 314 -9.35 16.57 -13.81
N LEU A 315 -9.55 15.98 -15.00
CA LEU A 315 -9.86 16.72 -16.23
C LEU A 315 -11.32 17.14 -16.32
N ILE A 316 -12.22 16.23 -15.96
CA ILE A 316 -13.69 16.42 -16.15
C ILE A 316 -14.37 17.09 -14.96
N SER A 317 -13.74 17.13 -13.79
CA SER A 317 -14.27 17.77 -12.59
C SER A 317 -13.92 19.26 -12.55
N GLU A 318 -14.85 20.08 -12.06
CA GLU A 318 -14.61 21.49 -11.81
C GLU A 318 -13.69 21.65 -10.60
N ARG A 319 -12.64 22.45 -10.72
CA ARG A 319 -11.72 22.76 -9.62
C ARG A 319 -11.55 24.27 -9.50
N PRO A 320 -11.24 24.81 -8.30
CA PRO A 320 -11.14 26.28 -8.08
C PRO A 320 -10.26 27.03 -9.07
N TYR A 321 -9.36 26.30 -9.77
CA TYR A 321 -8.35 26.87 -10.67
C TYR A 321 -8.42 26.35 -12.11
N LYS A 322 -9.42 25.45 -12.42
CA LYS A 322 -9.51 24.81 -13.73
C LYS A 322 -10.97 24.62 -14.12
N ARG A 323 -11.33 25.06 -15.31
CA ARG A 323 -12.64 24.76 -15.91
C ARG A 323 -12.73 23.27 -16.26
N LYS A 324 -13.91 22.70 -16.08
CA LYS A 324 -14.29 21.35 -16.52
C LYS A 324 -13.97 21.22 -18.03
N ILE A 325 -13.25 20.16 -18.38
CA ILE A 325 -12.97 19.77 -19.78
C ILE A 325 -14.06 18.79 -20.20
N ASN A 326 -14.51 18.86 -21.44
CA ASN A 326 -15.51 17.92 -21.94
C ASN A 326 -14.92 16.50 -22.09
N HIS A 327 -15.78 15.50 -22.02
CA HIS A 327 -15.41 14.09 -22.06
C HIS A 327 -14.46 13.75 -23.23
N GLY A 328 -14.84 14.10 -24.48
CA GLY A 328 -14.06 13.73 -25.65
C GLY A 328 -12.67 14.35 -25.67
N GLU A 329 -12.55 15.59 -25.18
CA GLU A 329 -11.27 16.27 -25.07
C GLU A 329 -10.41 15.65 -23.95
N ALA A 330 -11.00 15.30 -22.81
CA ALA A 330 -10.30 14.64 -21.72
C ALA A 330 -9.73 13.27 -22.16
N VAL A 331 -10.52 12.47 -22.87
CA VAL A 331 -10.05 11.20 -23.46
C VAL A 331 -8.89 11.44 -24.42
N ARG A 332 -9.00 12.42 -25.33
CA ARG A 332 -7.94 12.79 -26.27
C ARG A 332 -6.64 13.17 -25.55
N MET A 333 -6.73 14.01 -24.51
CA MET A 333 -5.55 14.44 -23.73
C MET A 333 -4.83 13.26 -23.06
N ILE A 334 -5.57 12.32 -22.48
CA ILE A 334 -4.99 11.13 -21.85
C ILE A 334 -4.29 10.26 -22.91
N VAL A 335 -4.96 10.01 -24.04
CA VAL A 335 -4.42 9.18 -25.14
C VAL A 335 -3.16 9.80 -25.73
N ASN A 336 -3.10 11.12 -25.85
CA ASN A 336 -1.95 11.86 -26.34
C ASN A 336 -0.81 11.98 -25.31
N GLY A 337 -1.00 11.50 -24.07
CA GLY A 337 0.03 11.59 -23.01
C GLY A 337 0.16 12.97 -22.37
N GLU A 338 -0.79 13.89 -22.59
CA GLU A 338 -0.76 15.25 -22.01
C GLU A 338 -0.88 15.24 -20.47
N CYS A 339 -1.37 14.12 -19.90
CA CYS A 339 -1.50 13.89 -18.46
C CYS A 339 -0.42 12.93 -17.89
N GLY A 340 0.62 12.66 -18.66
CA GLY A 340 1.65 11.68 -18.37
C GLY A 340 1.42 10.37 -19.14
N SER A 341 2.43 9.51 -19.10
CA SER A 341 2.41 8.22 -19.79
C SER A 341 1.70 7.16 -18.96
N PHE A 342 0.77 6.43 -19.56
CA PHE A 342 0.07 5.30 -18.96
C PHE A 342 0.32 4.01 -19.75
N SER A 343 0.08 2.85 -19.11
CA SER A 343 0.21 1.56 -19.77
C SER A 343 -0.68 1.45 -21.01
N PRO A 344 -0.18 0.96 -22.15
CA PRO A 344 -1.01 0.73 -23.33
C PRO A 344 -2.23 -0.17 -23.05
N LYS A 345 -2.08 -1.15 -22.14
CA LYS A 345 -3.18 -2.03 -21.71
C LYS A 345 -4.28 -1.23 -21.00
N VAL A 346 -3.89 -0.34 -20.10
CA VAL A 346 -4.83 0.48 -19.32
C VAL A 346 -5.45 1.57 -20.18
N ILE A 347 -4.68 2.20 -21.09
CA ILE A 347 -5.22 3.20 -22.05
C ILE A 347 -6.28 2.54 -22.96
N LEU A 348 -6.01 1.38 -23.54
CA LEU A 348 -6.98 0.71 -24.41
C LEU A 348 -8.27 0.38 -23.65
N SER A 349 -8.13 -0.17 -22.44
CA SER A 349 -9.28 -0.49 -21.58
C SER A 349 -10.06 0.76 -21.17
N PHE A 350 -9.38 1.86 -20.88
CA PHE A 350 -10.01 3.16 -20.62
C PHE A 350 -10.80 3.68 -21.82
N ILE A 351 -10.23 3.62 -23.04
CA ILE A 351 -10.94 4.05 -24.26
C ILE A 351 -12.23 3.24 -24.40
N ILE A 352 -12.17 1.92 -24.28
CA ILE A 352 -13.35 1.05 -24.42
C ILE A 352 -14.39 1.37 -23.33
N ALA A 353 -13.98 1.44 -22.07
CA ALA A 353 -14.86 1.78 -20.96
C ALA A 353 -15.54 3.16 -21.16
N SER A 354 -14.77 4.15 -21.61
CA SER A 354 -15.23 5.52 -21.79
C SER A 354 -16.27 5.69 -22.92
N MET A 355 -16.38 4.73 -23.84
CA MET A 355 -17.38 4.71 -24.90
C MET A 355 -18.73 4.11 -24.44
N ASN A 356 -18.79 3.51 -23.25
CA ASN A 356 -20.01 2.93 -22.72
C ASN A 356 -21.07 4.00 -22.39
N LYS A 357 -22.32 3.70 -22.72
CA LYS A 357 -23.43 4.61 -22.48
C LYS A 357 -23.54 5.05 -21.02
N THR A 358 -23.36 4.14 -20.08
CA THR A 358 -23.40 4.42 -18.64
C THR A 358 -22.30 5.38 -18.19
N TRP A 359 -21.10 5.28 -18.78
CA TRP A 359 -20.02 6.23 -18.54
C TRP A 359 -20.39 7.63 -19.04
N ILE A 360 -20.88 7.72 -20.29
CA ILE A 360 -21.26 8.99 -20.90
C ILE A 360 -22.39 9.66 -20.11
N GLU A 361 -23.41 8.91 -19.70
CA GLU A 361 -24.51 9.43 -18.87
C GLU A 361 -24.03 9.96 -17.51
N LYS A 362 -23.03 9.29 -16.90
CA LYS A 362 -22.45 9.72 -15.63
C LYS A 362 -21.70 11.04 -15.74
N VAL A 363 -20.92 11.24 -16.79
CA VAL A 363 -20.09 12.46 -16.95
C VAL A 363 -20.85 13.64 -17.55
N SER A 364 -22.07 13.40 -18.08
CA SER A 364 -22.95 14.42 -18.65
C SER A 364 -23.82 15.10 -17.60
N LYS A 365 -23.90 14.55 -16.40
CA LYS A 365 -24.59 15.11 -15.23
C LYS A 365 -23.66 16.00 -14.43
#